data_a6e7991b3b42f45fc18a7a3ca8eb3f42
#
_entry.id   a6e7991b3b42f45fc18a7a3ca8eb3f42
#
_cell.length_a   1.000
_cell.length_b   1.000
_cell.length_c   1.000
_cell.angle_alpha   90.00
_cell.angle_beta   90.00
_cell.angle_gamma   90.00
#
_symmetry.space_group_name_H-M   'P 1'
#
loop_
_entity.id
_entity.type
_entity.pdbx_description
1 polymer ?
#
loop_
_entity_poly.entity_id
_entity_poly.type
_entity_poly.pdbx_seq_one_letter_code
_entity_poly.pdbx_strand_id
1 'polypeptide(L)'
;MSIFNFFNKHKPHWLTLPNPDESLSFFETIKKESEILWADTYPNKKIYGFQIQQDSKWGIGLTDSELLDFENTFGFTFPSPLRNFYKTMNGLTKKGINLLGSDGSPFTYRSVFYSYPDDVQLIQELIDRIYKAKSLNVQDIESLKISRIFPVYGHRFMLIDIPGNPILSMYGDDIIYYSDNLSKLLVNEIFAGEVYNNYDFENIWKSHSEIKFWLD
;
A
#
# COMPACT_ATOMS: atom_id res chain seq x y z
N MET A 1 -13.19 16.23 20.99
CA MET A 1 -13.34 14.83 21.47
C MET A 1 -12.59 13.98 20.47
N SER A 2 -11.41 13.47 20.81
CA SER A 2 -10.52 12.81 19.85
C SER A 2 -11.16 11.52 19.35
N ILE A 3 -11.08 11.24 18.04
CA ILE A 3 -11.52 9.97 17.39
C ILE A 3 -10.82 8.77 18.04
N PHE A 4 -9.60 8.94 18.56
CA PHE A 4 -8.93 7.96 19.42
C PHE A 4 -9.82 7.47 20.59
N ASN A 5 -10.70 8.31 21.14
CA ASN A 5 -11.65 7.91 22.18
C ASN A 5 -12.89 7.19 21.64
N PHE A 6 -13.21 7.31 20.35
CA PHE A 6 -14.35 6.64 19.74
C PHE A 6 -14.03 5.17 19.46
N PHE A 7 -12.84 4.87 18.94
CA PHE A 7 -12.39 3.49 18.71
C PHE A 7 -12.07 2.71 20.00
N ASN A 8 -11.77 3.40 21.11
CA ASN A 8 -11.53 2.75 22.41
C ASN A 8 -12.78 2.13 23.07
N LYS A 9 -13.99 2.46 22.63
CA LYS A 9 -15.22 1.90 23.22
C LYS A 9 -15.84 0.74 22.45
N HIS A 10 -15.67 0.69 21.12
CA HIS A 10 -16.10 -0.44 20.29
C HIS A 10 -15.20 -0.47 19.05
N LYS A 11 -14.13 -1.27 19.07
CA LYS A 11 -13.34 -1.52 17.86
C LYS A 11 -14.27 -2.09 16.78
N PRO A 12 -14.37 -1.48 15.59
CA PRO A 12 -15.16 -2.05 14.51
C PRO A 12 -14.69 -3.47 14.21
N HIS A 13 -15.61 -4.38 13.98
CA HIS A 13 -15.29 -5.79 13.73
C HIS A 13 -14.26 -5.98 12.60
N TRP A 14 -14.32 -5.15 11.56
CA TRP A 14 -13.40 -5.22 10.43
C TRP A 14 -11.93 -4.88 10.79
N LEU A 15 -11.67 -4.08 11.84
CA LEU A 15 -10.31 -3.81 12.35
C LEU A 15 -9.66 -5.03 13.03
N THR A 16 -10.48 -5.97 13.48
CA THR A 16 -10.01 -7.13 14.26
C THR A 16 -10.03 -8.42 13.44
N LEU A 17 -10.39 -8.36 12.16
CA LEU A 17 -10.39 -9.53 11.29
C LEU A 17 -8.96 -10.01 11.09
N PRO A 18 -8.64 -11.28 11.42
CA PRO A 18 -7.31 -11.84 11.19
C PRO A 18 -6.99 -11.92 9.69
N ASN A 19 -8.01 -12.10 8.85
CA ASN A 19 -7.90 -12.12 7.40
C ASN A 19 -9.05 -11.29 6.80
N PRO A 20 -8.91 -9.96 6.73
CA PRO A 20 -9.89 -9.13 6.03
C PRO A 20 -9.95 -9.56 4.56
N ASP A 21 -11.16 -9.65 4.02
CA ASP A 21 -11.33 -9.94 2.61
C ASP A 21 -10.86 -8.76 1.75
N GLU A 22 -10.65 -9.01 0.46
CA GLU A 22 -10.21 -8.00 -0.49
C GLU A 22 -11.33 -7.67 -1.50
N SER A 23 -12.57 -7.68 -1.00
CA SER A 23 -13.77 -7.36 -1.76
C SER A 23 -13.94 -5.85 -1.97
N LEU A 24 -14.75 -5.48 -2.97
CA LEU A 24 -15.15 -4.09 -3.17
C LEU A 24 -15.80 -3.50 -1.92
N SER A 25 -16.67 -4.26 -1.24
CA SER A 25 -17.37 -3.80 -0.03
C SER A 25 -16.42 -3.52 1.12
N PHE A 26 -15.34 -4.32 1.25
CA PHE A 26 -14.31 -4.06 2.25
C PHE A 26 -13.54 -2.77 1.93
N PHE A 27 -13.10 -2.58 0.68
CA PHE A 27 -12.40 -1.35 0.28
C PHE A 27 -13.30 -0.10 0.38
N GLU A 28 -14.60 -0.20 0.11
CA GLU A 28 -15.55 0.89 0.37
C GLU A 28 -15.64 1.24 1.86
N THR A 29 -15.56 0.24 2.74
CA THR A 29 -15.49 0.45 4.17
C THR A 29 -14.20 1.18 4.57
N ILE A 30 -13.05 0.73 4.08
CA ILE A 30 -11.76 1.40 4.31
C ILE A 30 -11.79 2.85 3.82
N LYS A 31 -12.32 3.09 2.61
CA LYS A 31 -12.48 4.43 2.04
C LYS A 31 -13.24 5.35 2.99
N LYS A 32 -14.43 4.95 3.37
CA LYS A 32 -15.31 5.73 4.24
C LYS A 32 -14.66 6.02 5.60
N GLU A 33 -14.15 5.00 6.27
CA GLU A 33 -13.63 5.12 7.63
C GLU A 33 -12.30 5.89 7.67
N SER A 34 -11.45 5.74 6.66
CA SER A 34 -10.22 6.52 6.53
C SER A 34 -10.50 8.02 6.31
N GLU A 35 -11.48 8.36 5.50
CA GLU A 35 -11.87 9.74 5.27
C GLU A 35 -12.45 10.41 6.53
N ILE A 36 -13.17 9.65 7.35
CA ILE A 36 -13.64 10.11 8.67
C ILE A 36 -12.43 10.35 9.60
N LEU A 37 -11.49 9.41 9.63
CA LEU A 37 -10.27 9.53 10.44
C LEU A 37 -9.45 10.76 10.04
N TRP A 38 -9.25 10.98 8.74
CA TRP A 38 -8.41 12.08 8.24
C TRP A 38 -9.04 13.47 8.39
N ALA A 39 -10.35 13.56 8.58
CA ALA A 39 -10.99 14.83 8.87
C ALA A 39 -10.47 15.49 10.17
N ASP A 40 -10.08 14.67 11.16
CA ASP A 40 -9.59 15.13 12.46
C ASP A 40 -8.11 14.81 12.73
N THR A 41 -7.38 14.29 11.73
CA THR A 41 -5.97 13.92 11.89
C THR A 41 -5.05 14.98 11.32
N TYR A 42 -4.11 15.45 12.15
CA TYR A 42 -3.10 16.42 11.73
C TYR A 42 -1.73 15.75 11.59
N PRO A 43 -0.96 16.10 10.57
CA PRO A 43 0.42 15.64 10.45
C PRO A 43 1.27 16.01 11.65
N ASN A 44 2.05 15.05 12.14
CA ASN A 44 2.92 15.22 13.29
C ASN A 44 4.39 15.21 12.88
N LYS A 45 5.09 16.35 13.05
CA LYS A 45 6.52 16.50 12.70
C LYS A 45 7.47 15.59 13.46
N LYS A 46 7.01 14.94 14.53
CA LYS A 46 7.82 14.01 15.34
C LYS A 46 7.68 12.56 14.88
N ILE A 47 6.79 12.28 13.93
CA ILE A 47 6.56 10.93 13.41
C ILE A 47 7.19 10.83 12.03
N TYR A 48 8.15 9.91 11.90
CA TYR A 48 8.79 9.60 10.61
C TYR A 48 7.85 8.87 9.65
N GLY A 49 8.21 8.93 8.38
CA GLY A 49 7.59 8.19 7.32
C GLY A 49 6.40 8.91 6.70
N PHE A 50 5.47 8.11 6.20
CA PHE A 50 4.35 8.64 5.43
C PHE A 50 3.21 9.06 6.35
N GLN A 51 2.64 10.23 6.07
CA GLN A 51 1.47 10.75 6.77
C GLN A 51 0.47 11.30 5.76
N ILE A 52 -0.80 11.25 6.10
CA ILE A 52 -1.88 11.80 5.29
C ILE A 52 -2.25 13.19 5.81
N GLN A 53 -2.49 14.12 4.91
CA GLN A 53 -2.92 15.47 5.28
C GLN A 53 -4.37 15.45 5.79
N GLN A 54 -4.66 16.35 6.73
CA GLN A 54 -6.04 16.56 7.19
C GLN A 54 -6.99 16.83 6.01
N ASP A 55 -8.20 16.34 6.12
CA ASP A 55 -9.27 16.42 5.11
C ASP A 55 -8.89 15.81 3.74
N SER A 56 -7.90 14.93 3.68
CA SER A 56 -7.67 14.14 2.47
C SER A 56 -8.89 13.27 2.18
N LYS A 57 -9.17 13.10 0.88
CA LYS A 57 -10.17 12.19 0.36
C LYS A 57 -9.51 11.28 -0.65
N TRP A 58 -10.09 10.12 -0.83
CA TRP A 58 -9.70 9.27 -1.94
C TRP A 58 -10.19 9.85 -3.27
N GLY A 59 -9.41 9.65 -4.30
CA GLY A 59 -9.84 9.89 -5.67
C GLY A 59 -11.00 8.97 -6.07
N ILE A 60 -11.70 9.34 -7.12
CA ILE A 60 -12.78 8.54 -7.69
C ILE A 60 -12.20 7.23 -8.22
N GLY A 61 -12.82 6.11 -7.89
CA GLY A 61 -12.40 4.81 -8.38
C GLY A 61 -12.50 4.71 -9.91
N LEU A 62 -11.64 3.89 -10.49
CA LEU A 62 -11.53 3.71 -11.94
C LEU A 62 -12.69 2.89 -12.50
N THR A 63 -13.14 3.24 -13.69
CA THR A 63 -13.99 2.42 -14.53
C THR A 63 -13.25 1.18 -15.03
N ASP A 64 -13.96 0.19 -15.55
CA ASP A 64 -13.33 -1.00 -16.15
C ASP A 64 -12.44 -0.67 -17.35
N SER A 65 -12.81 0.36 -18.14
CA SER A 65 -11.99 0.82 -19.26
C SER A 65 -10.68 1.45 -18.79
N GLU A 66 -10.75 2.38 -17.83
CA GLU A 66 -9.55 3.03 -17.27
C GLU A 66 -8.63 2.02 -16.59
N LEU A 67 -9.21 1.03 -15.92
CA LEU A 67 -8.44 -0.04 -15.30
C LEU A 67 -7.74 -0.93 -16.34
N LEU A 68 -8.41 -1.24 -17.45
CA LEU A 68 -7.79 -1.96 -18.56
C LEU A 68 -6.66 -1.16 -19.21
N ASP A 69 -6.85 0.15 -19.40
CA ASP A 69 -5.80 1.04 -19.93
C ASP A 69 -4.59 1.09 -18.97
N PHE A 70 -4.85 1.10 -17.67
CA PHE A 70 -3.80 1.06 -16.65
C PHE A 70 -3.01 -0.26 -16.71
N GLU A 71 -3.70 -1.39 -16.77
CA GLU A 71 -3.08 -2.72 -16.93
C GLU A 71 -2.24 -2.79 -18.22
N ASN A 72 -2.77 -2.30 -19.33
CA ASN A 72 -2.06 -2.24 -20.62
C ASN A 72 -0.78 -1.41 -20.54
N THR A 73 -0.80 -0.31 -19.78
CA THR A 73 0.38 0.56 -19.57
C THR A 73 1.53 -0.20 -18.90
N PHE A 74 1.23 -1.13 -17.98
CA PHE A 74 2.23 -1.95 -17.28
C PHE A 74 2.45 -3.33 -17.92
N GLY A 75 1.65 -3.70 -18.91
CA GLY A 75 1.80 -4.95 -19.68
C GLY A 75 1.37 -6.21 -18.92
N PHE A 76 0.55 -6.08 -17.87
CA PHE A 76 0.02 -7.23 -17.15
C PHE A 76 -1.34 -6.95 -16.51
N THR A 77 -2.13 -8.01 -16.33
CA THR A 77 -3.41 -7.93 -15.63
C THR A 77 -3.20 -7.83 -14.13
N PHE A 78 -3.87 -6.90 -13.50
CA PHE A 78 -3.81 -6.74 -12.04
C PHE A 78 -4.56 -7.89 -11.34
N PRO A 79 -4.08 -8.41 -10.22
CA PRO A 79 -4.82 -9.36 -9.41
C PRO A 79 -6.09 -8.72 -8.86
N SER A 80 -7.09 -9.56 -8.54
CA SER A 80 -8.41 -9.09 -8.09
C SER A 80 -8.36 -8.07 -6.94
N PRO A 81 -7.50 -8.23 -5.91
CA PRO A 81 -7.37 -7.23 -4.85
C PRO A 81 -6.97 -5.84 -5.36
N LEU A 82 -5.99 -5.77 -6.25
CA LEU A 82 -5.52 -4.50 -6.81
C LEU A 82 -6.57 -3.86 -7.72
N ARG A 83 -7.29 -4.68 -8.51
CA ARG A 83 -8.43 -4.20 -9.32
C ARG A 83 -9.53 -3.63 -8.43
N ASN A 84 -9.93 -4.35 -7.39
CA ASN A 84 -10.97 -3.91 -6.44
C ASN A 84 -10.56 -2.63 -5.71
N PHE A 85 -9.29 -2.52 -5.32
CA PHE A 85 -8.74 -1.31 -4.73
C PHE A 85 -8.91 -0.12 -5.68
N TYR A 86 -8.41 -0.22 -6.92
CA TYR A 86 -8.50 0.88 -7.88
C TYR A 86 -9.91 1.19 -8.36
N LYS A 87 -10.81 0.22 -8.40
CA LYS A 87 -12.25 0.46 -8.64
C LYS A 87 -12.91 1.28 -7.54
N THR A 88 -12.37 1.24 -6.33
CA THR A 88 -12.92 1.95 -5.16
C THR A 88 -12.20 3.27 -4.89
N MET A 89 -10.87 3.27 -5.01
CA MET A 89 -9.98 4.34 -4.57
C MET A 89 -8.87 4.55 -5.60
N ASN A 90 -8.63 5.80 -6.03
CA ASN A 90 -7.60 6.11 -7.03
C ASN A 90 -6.73 7.28 -6.55
N GLY A 91 -5.74 6.97 -5.70
CA GLY A 91 -4.90 7.99 -5.09
C GLY A 91 -5.64 8.90 -4.10
N LEU A 92 -5.00 9.99 -3.72
CA LEU A 92 -5.53 10.95 -2.75
C LEU A 92 -5.72 12.33 -3.39
N THR A 93 -6.76 13.06 -2.97
CA THR A 93 -7.02 14.45 -3.40
C THR A 93 -5.94 15.43 -2.91
N LYS A 94 -5.26 15.11 -1.82
CA LYS A 94 -4.10 15.87 -1.32
C LYS A 94 -2.88 14.94 -1.32
N LYS A 95 -1.74 15.43 -1.78
CA LYS A 95 -0.49 14.68 -1.70
C LYS A 95 -0.20 14.29 -0.26
N GLY A 96 0.28 13.10 -0.05
CA GLY A 96 0.79 12.68 1.26
C GLY A 96 2.04 13.44 1.66
N ILE A 97 2.47 13.25 2.87
CA ILE A 97 3.67 13.84 3.45
C ILE A 97 4.65 12.70 3.74
N ASN A 98 5.92 12.90 3.39
CA ASN A 98 6.99 12.01 3.84
C ASN A 98 7.96 12.82 4.70
N LEU A 99 8.11 12.42 5.95
CA LEU A 99 9.03 13.01 6.89
C LEU A 99 10.28 12.12 6.99
N LEU A 100 11.41 12.62 6.49
CA LEU A 100 12.63 11.84 6.32
C LEU A 100 13.67 12.02 7.43
N GLY A 101 13.43 12.86 8.44
CA GLY A 101 14.43 13.12 9.44
C GLY A 101 13.88 13.58 10.79
N SER A 102 14.70 13.41 11.86
CA SER A 102 14.42 13.85 13.24
C SER A 102 14.72 15.32 13.47
N ASP A 103 15.27 16.00 12.49
CA ASP A 103 15.83 17.36 12.57
C ASP A 103 14.81 18.48 12.30
N GLY A 104 13.53 18.12 12.17
CA GLY A 104 12.48 19.06 11.83
C GLY A 104 12.49 19.50 10.35
N SER A 105 13.12 18.70 9.50
CA SER A 105 13.12 18.90 8.05
C SER A 105 11.73 19.26 7.52
N PRO A 106 11.63 20.15 6.53
CA PRO A 106 10.35 20.52 5.96
C PRO A 106 9.63 19.28 5.41
N PHE A 107 8.30 19.26 5.50
CA PHE A 107 7.49 18.22 4.90
C PHE A 107 7.75 18.13 3.40
N THR A 108 7.99 16.93 2.91
CA THR A 108 8.03 16.64 1.47
C THR A 108 6.67 16.12 1.04
N TYR A 109 6.02 16.88 0.17
CA TYR A 109 4.70 16.51 -0.38
C TYR A 109 4.88 15.63 -1.60
N ARG A 110 4.29 14.43 -1.58
CA ARG A 110 4.36 13.46 -2.67
C ARG A 110 3.17 12.52 -2.67
N SER A 111 2.95 11.82 -3.79
CA SER A 111 1.98 10.72 -3.81
C SER A 111 2.48 9.60 -2.88
N VAL A 112 1.61 9.15 -1.97
CA VAL A 112 1.85 8.02 -1.05
C VAL A 112 0.94 6.85 -1.38
N PHE A 113 -0.28 7.10 -1.81
CA PHE A 113 -1.13 6.19 -2.58
C PHE A 113 -1.14 6.69 -4.02
N TYR A 114 -0.88 5.82 -4.96
CA TYR A 114 -0.68 6.19 -6.36
C TYR A 114 -1.98 6.22 -7.13
N SER A 115 -2.10 7.16 -8.08
CA SER A 115 -3.27 7.39 -8.92
C SER A 115 -2.98 7.11 -10.40
N TYR A 116 -4.01 6.73 -11.12
CA TYR A 116 -4.02 6.66 -12.58
C TYR A 116 -4.91 7.78 -13.13
N PRO A 117 -4.47 8.51 -14.15
CA PRO A 117 -3.19 8.36 -14.87
C PRO A 117 -2.00 9.13 -14.28
N ASP A 118 -2.22 9.97 -13.25
CA ASP A 118 -1.29 11.03 -12.84
C ASP A 118 0.06 10.51 -12.32
N ASP A 119 0.09 9.34 -11.68
CA ASP A 119 1.30 8.78 -11.05
C ASP A 119 1.94 7.65 -11.88
N VAL A 120 1.52 7.41 -13.13
CA VAL A 120 2.06 6.32 -13.98
C VAL A 120 3.57 6.39 -14.09
N GLN A 121 4.12 7.57 -14.39
CA GLN A 121 5.57 7.74 -14.49
C GLN A 121 6.27 7.47 -13.16
N LEU A 122 5.72 7.95 -12.05
CA LEU A 122 6.28 7.72 -10.71
C LEU A 122 6.26 6.23 -10.34
N ILE A 123 5.18 5.52 -10.65
CA ILE A 123 5.07 4.07 -10.45
C ILE A 123 6.17 3.35 -11.21
N GLN A 124 6.37 3.69 -12.49
CA GLN A 124 7.41 3.09 -13.33
C GLN A 124 8.80 3.36 -12.74
N GLU A 125 9.10 4.61 -12.37
CA GLU A 125 10.38 4.98 -11.76
C GLU A 125 10.66 4.21 -10.45
N LEU A 126 9.63 3.93 -9.66
CA LEU A 126 9.75 3.15 -8.42
C LEU A 126 10.08 1.68 -8.72
N ILE A 127 9.41 1.06 -9.69
CA ILE A 127 9.68 -0.33 -10.13
C ILE A 127 11.11 -0.42 -10.69
N ASP A 128 11.47 0.48 -11.60
CA ASP A 128 12.80 0.50 -12.24
C ASP A 128 13.92 0.66 -11.21
N ARG A 129 13.70 1.46 -10.16
CA ARG A 129 14.68 1.65 -9.08
C ARG A 129 14.94 0.34 -8.33
N ILE A 130 13.91 -0.44 -8.03
CA ILE A 130 14.06 -1.75 -7.35
C ILE A 130 14.75 -2.74 -8.28
N TYR A 131 14.31 -2.83 -9.54
CA TYR A 131 14.95 -3.72 -10.52
C TYR A 131 16.43 -3.38 -10.71
N LYS A 132 16.77 -2.10 -10.82
CA LYS A 132 18.16 -1.64 -10.94
C LYS A 132 18.98 -1.99 -9.69
N ALA A 133 18.43 -1.81 -8.48
CA ALA A 133 19.13 -2.15 -7.24
C ALA A 133 19.45 -3.65 -7.16
N LYS A 134 18.55 -4.50 -7.66
CA LYS A 134 18.75 -5.96 -7.75
C LYS A 134 19.46 -6.40 -9.04
N SER A 135 19.95 -5.49 -9.87
CA SER A 135 20.61 -5.77 -11.15
C SER A 135 19.74 -6.60 -12.13
N LEU A 136 18.42 -6.38 -12.10
CA LEU A 136 17.43 -7.04 -12.94
C LEU A 136 17.05 -6.17 -14.14
N ASN A 137 16.70 -6.85 -15.23
CA ASN A 137 15.98 -6.27 -16.34
C ASN A 137 14.65 -7.01 -16.56
N VAL A 138 13.81 -6.53 -17.47
CA VAL A 138 12.46 -7.11 -17.72
C VAL A 138 12.56 -8.57 -18.18
N GLN A 139 13.56 -8.91 -19.00
CA GLN A 139 13.79 -10.26 -19.49
C GLN A 139 14.16 -11.22 -18.37
N ASP A 140 14.88 -10.75 -17.34
CA ASP A 140 15.21 -11.56 -16.16
C ASP A 140 13.95 -11.92 -15.38
N ILE A 141 13.00 -10.98 -15.21
CA ILE A 141 11.73 -11.22 -14.53
C ILE A 141 10.99 -12.40 -15.17
N GLU A 142 10.90 -12.43 -16.50
CA GLU A 142 10.19 -13.49 -17.23
C GLU A 142 10.98 -14.81 -17.22
N SER A 143 12.27 -14.77 -17.57
CA SER A 143 13.09 -15.97 -17.74
C SER A 143 13.37 -16.70 -16.43
N LEU A 144 13.54 -15.98 -15.33
CA LEU A 144 13.78 -16.53 -14.00
C LEU A 144 12.48 -16.75 -13.21
N LYS A 145 11.33 -16.39 -13.79
CA LYS A 145 10.00 -16.47 -13.13
C LYS A 145 9.96 -15.74 -11.80
N ILE A 146 10.57 -14.56 -11.76
CA ILE A 146 10.52 -13.67 -10.60
C ILE A 146 9.15 -12.99 -10.58
N SER A 147 8.51 -12.91 -9.43
CA SER A 147 7.24 -12.18 -9.34
C SER A 147 7.42 -10.71 -9.67
N ARG A 148 6.56 -10.19 -10.54
CA ARG A 148 6.45 -8.74 -10.79
C ARG A 148 6.03 -8.03 -9.51
N ILE A 149 6.43 -6.78 -9.40
CA ILE A 149 6.13 -5.92 -8.27
C ILE A 149 5.31 -4.72 -8.71
N PHE A 150 4.43 -4.25 -7.82
CA PHE A 150 3.65 -3.03 -8.07
C PHE A 150 3.55 -2.20 -6.79
N PRO A 151 3.94 -0.92 -6.78
CA PRO A 151 3.88 -0.09 -5.59
C PRO A 151 2.44 0.28 -5.27
N VAL A 152 2.01 0.04 -4.04
CA VAL A 152 0.64 0.30 -3.57
C VAL A 152 0.57 1.42 -2.54
N TYR A 153 1.65 1.60 -1.75
CA TYR A 153 1.75 2.67 -0.74
C TYR A 153 3.22 3.00 -0.46
N GLY A 154 3.65 4.23 -0.72
CA GLY A 154 5.04 4.65 -0.51
C GLY A 154 6.04 3.70 -1.15
N HIS A 155 6.85 3.00 -0.33
CA HIS A 155 7.77 1.96 -0.78
C HIS A 155 7.27 0.54 -0.43
N ARG A 156 5.96 0.34 -0.37
CA ARG A 156 5.32 -0.95 -0.18
C ARG A 156 4.86 -1.48 -1.53
N PHE A 157 5.37 -2.65 -1.91
CA PHE A 157 5.14 -3.26 -3.22
C PHE A 157 4.39 -4.57 -3.05
N MET A 158 3.33 -4.73 -3.82
CA MET A 158 2.59 -5.97 -3.96
C MET A 158 3.34 -6.90 -4.91
N LEU A 159 3.46 -8.17 -4.56
CA LEU A 159 3.89 -9.24 -5.44
C LEU A 159 2.69 -9.71 -6.28
N ILE A 160 2.78 -9.47 -7.59
CA ILE A 160 1.64 -9.66 -8.50
C ILE A 160 1.37 -11.13 -8.78
N ASP A 161 2.42 -11.93 -8.92
CA ASP A 161 2.34 -13.31 -9.42
C ASP A 161 2.38 -14.36 -8.30
N ILE A 162 2.42 -13.93 -7.03
CA ILE A 162 2.41 -14.82 -5.86
C ILE A 162 0.98 -14.95 -5.32
N PRO A 163 0.49 -16.16 -5.03
CA PRO A 163 -0.81 -16.36 -4.39
C PRO A 163 -0.95 -15.55 -3.08
N GLY A 164 -2.10 -14.90 -2.89
CA GLY A 164 -2.34 -14.01 -1.76
C GLY A 164 -1.75 -12.61 -1.92
N ASN A 165 -0.96 -12.37 -2.96
CA ASN A 165 -0.37 -11.07 -3.30
C ASN A 165 0.28 -10.37 -2.10
N PRO A 166 1.27 -11.00 -1.43
CA PRO A 166 1.93 -10.43 -0.27
C PRO A 166 2.61 -9.09 -0.61
N ILE A 167 2.78 -8.29 0.41
CA ILE A 167 3.39 -6.96 0.31
C ILE A 167 4.79 -6.99 0.90
N LEU A 168 5.75 -6.46 0.18
CA LEU A 168 7.12 -6.24 0.65
C LEU A 168 7.38 -4.74 0.85
N SER A 169 8.20 -4.42 1.83
CA SER A 169 8.83 -3.10 1.96
C SER A 169 10.13 -3.14 1.19
N MET A 170 10.27 -2.30 0.16
CA MET A 170 11.43 -2.29 -0.72
C MET A 170 12.06 -0.89 -0.77
N TYR A 171 13.30 -0.78 -0.30
CA TYR A 171 14.06 0.46 -0.36
C TYR A 171 15.48 0.16 -0.86
N GLY A 172 15.68 0.30 -2.18
CA GLY A 172 16.90 -0.16 -2.82
C GLY A 172 17.02 -1.68 -2.75
N ASP A 173 18.09 -2.16 -2.14
CA ASP A 173 18.38 -3.58 -1.88
C ASP A 173 17.86 -4.07 -0.51
N ASP A 174 17.42 -3.15 0.36
CA ASP A 174 16.78 -3.49 1.63
C ASP A 174 15.32 -3.88 1.38
N ILE A 175 15.06 -5.18 1.40
CA ILE A 175 13.75 -5.77 1.11
C ILE A 175 13.34 -6.67 2.27
N ILE A 176 12.18 -6.36 2.85
CA ILE A 176 11.61 -7.14 3.94
C ILE A 176 10.13 -7.48 3.69
N TYR A 177 9.67 -8.59 4.25
CA TYR A 177 8.25 -8.91 4.29
C TYR A 177 7.49 -7.88 5.12
N TYR A 178 6.33 -7.44 4.64
CA TYR A 178 5.62 -6.35 5.29
C TYR A 178 4.17 -6.67 5.65
N SER A 179 3.42 -7.28 4.74
CA SER A 179 2.02 -7.63 4.98
C SER A 179 1.58 -8.81 4.11
N ASP A 180 0.64 -9.61 4.61
CA ASP A 180 0.15 -10.80 3.90
C ASP A 180 -0.66 -10.44 2.65
N ASN A 181 -1.33 -9.28 2.63
CA ASN A 181 -2.16 -8.82 1.53
C ASN A 181 -2.44 -7.31 1.60
N LEU A 182 -3.13 -6.79 0.58
CA LEU A 182 -3.43 -5.36 0.47
C LEU A 182 -4.38 -4.87 1.56
N SER A 183 -5.40 -5.63 1.92
CA SER A 183 -6.35 -5.25 2.97
C SER A 183 -5.67 -5.11 4.33
N LYS A 184 -4.79 -6.03 4.70
CA LYS A 184 -3.99 -5.91 5.93
C LYS A 184 -3.06 -4.71 5.89
N LEU A 185 -2.40 -4.47 4.75
CA LEU A 185 -1.58 -3.27 4.56
C LEU A 185 -2.38 -2.00 4.85
N LEU A 186 -3.54 -1.83 4.22
CA LEU A 186 -4.36 -0.62 4.37
C LEU A 186 -4.84 -0.43 5.80
N VAL A 187 -5.30 -1.51 6.45
CA VAL A 187 -5.71 -1.45 7.86
C VAL A 187 -4.54 -1.01 8.74
N ASN A 188 -3.36 -1.57 8.55
CA ASN A 188 -2.18 -1.24 9.34
C ASN A 188 -1.72 0.20 9.10
N GLU A 189 -1.56 0.62 7.85
CA GLU A 189 -1.02 1.94 7.52
C GLU A 189 -1.97 3.09 7.85
N ILE A 190 -3.27 2.86 7.74
CA ILE A 190 -4.28 3.91 7.95
C ILE A 190 -4.73 3.99 9.41
N PHE A 191 -4.90 2.84 10.07
CA PHE A 191 -5.50 2.76 11.41
C PHE A 191 -4.51 2.27 12.48
N ALA A 192 -3.22 2.36 12.23
CA ALA A 192 -2.09 1.75 12.92
C ALA A 192 -1.98 1.93 14.45
N GLY A 193 -2.73 2.82 15.05
CA GLY A 193 -2.72 2.96 16.51
C GLY A 193 -3.28 1.75 17.26
N GLU A 194 -3.98 0.83 16.56
CA GLU A 194 -4.81 -0.20 17.19
C GLU A 194 -4.46 -1.65 16.78
N VAL A 195 -3.69 -1.86 15.72
CA VAL A 195 -3.54 -3.19 15.10
C VAL A 195 -2.17 -3.83 15.31
N TYR A 196 -1.14 -3.09 15.73
CA TYR A 196 0.24 -3.56 15.88
C TYR A 196 0.44 -4.74 16.85
N ASN A 197 -0.57 -5.13 17.61
CA ASN A 197 -0.45 -6.21 18.60
C ASN A 197 -0.75 -7.62 18.06
N ASN A 198 -1.10 -7.75 16.77
CA ASN A 198 -1.52 -9.04 16.19
C ASN A 198 -0.66 -9.50 15.00
N TYR A 199 0.60 -9.09 14.90
CA TYR A 199 1.52 -9.70 13.95
C TYR A 199 1.86 -11.11 14.40
N ASP A 200 1.37 -12.10 13.66
CA ASP A 200 1.77 -13.50 13.81
C ASP A 200 3.10 -13.73 13.08
N PHE A 201 4.19 -13.48 13.80
CA PHE A 201 5.54 -13.66 13.28
C PHE A 201 5.84 -15.11 12.85
N GLU A 202 5.17 -16.12 13.41
CA GLU A 202 5.37 -17.51 13.00
C GLU A 202 4.84 -17.77 11.57
N ASN A 203 3.73 -17.16 11.18
CA ASN A 203 3.21 -17.24 9.82
C ASN A 203 4.04 -16.44 8.81
N ILE A 204 4.69 -15.37 9.23
CA ILE A 204 5.62 -14.59 8.41
C ILE A 204 6.76 -15.48 7.91
N TRP A 205 7.38 -16.28 8.77
CA TRP A 205 8.49 -17.16 8.39
C TRP A 205 8.08 -18.30 7.42
N LYS A 206 6.86 -18.80 7.53
CA LYS A 206 6.35 -19.81 6.58
C LYS A 206 6.12 -19.24 5.18
N SER A 207 5.64 -18.02 5.09
CA SER A 207 5.42 -17.31 3.82
C SER A 207 6.74 -16.96 3.12
N HIS A 208 7.83 -16.75 3.86
CA HIS A 208 9.15 -16.42 3.30
C HIS A 208 9.69 -17.49 2.36
N SER A 209 9.45 -18.78 2.63
CA SER A 209 9.95 -19.88 1.81
C SER A 209 9.33 -19.92 0.40
N GLU A 210 8.21 -19.22 0.19
CA GLU A 210 7.49 -19.16 -1.09
C GLU A 210 7.87 -17.93 -1.92
N ILE A 211 8.47 -16.91 -1.28
CA ILE A 211 8.86 -15.65 -1.93
C ILE A 211 10.34 -15.73 -2.33
N LYS A 212 10.61 -16.64 -3.29
CA LYS A 212 11.96 -16.79 -3.85
C LYS A 212 12.43 -15.49 -4.51
N PHE A 213 13.73 -15.26 -4.46
CA PHE A 213 14.44 -14.14 -5.04
C PHE A 213 14.32 -12.82 -4.26
N TRP A 214 13.11 -12.39 -3.88
CA TRP A 214 12.96 -11.07 -3.24
C TRP A 214 13.44 -11.06 -1.79
N LEU A 215 13.39 -12.18 -1.09
CA LEU A 215 13.78 -12.34 0.31
C LEU A 215 15.00 -13.24 0.53
N ASP A 216 15.70 -13.60 -0.57
CA ASP A 216 16.93 -14.41 -0.54
C ASP A 216 18.18 -13.57 -0.23
#